data_445829ead3f6764acecfc93dbecd32d4
#
_entry.id   445829ead3f6764acecfc93dbecd32d4
#
_cell.length_a   1.000
_cell.length_b   1.000
_cell.length_c   1.000
_cell.angle_alpha   90.00
_cell.angle_beta   90.00
_cell.angle_gamma   90.00
#
_symmetry.space_group_name_H-M   'P 1'
#
loop_
_entity.id
_entity.type
_entity.pdbx_description
1 polymer ?
#
loop_
_entity_poly.entity_id
_entity_poly.type
_entity_poly.pdbx_seq_one_letter_code
_entity_poly.pdbx_strand_id
1 'polypeptide(L)'
;MIFDFKDKVVVITGAGGVICGDLAKAFGKQGAKVALLDLNLEAAQAFASEIKAAGGHAKGYRANVLDKDHLQDVHQEVNKDFGPCDILINGAGGNNPKATTDNEFHENDLPEETKTFFDLDPAGIEFVFNLNYLGTLLPTQVFAQDMVTKEHAAIINISSMNAFTPLTKIPAYSGAKAAISNLTAWLAVHFAKTNIRCNAIAPGFLVTKQNENLLFDEQHQPTPRAKKILGNTPMGRFGKADELTGGVFFLADHNLSSFIDGVVLPIDGGFNAYAGV
;
A
#
# COMPACT_ATOMS: atom_id res chain seq x y z
N MET A 1 -18.96 11.79 13.00
CA MET A 1 -17.57 12.25 13.14
C MET A 1 -17.12 12.67 11.76
N ILE A 2 -16.60 13.84 11.63
CA ILE A 2 -16.17 14.38 10.34
C ILE A 2 -14.65 14.38 10.42
N PHE A 3 -14.00 13.59 9.55
CA PHE A 3 -12.56 13.66 9.36
C PHE A 3 -12.20 15.03 8.77
N ASP A 4 -11.09 15.62 9.21
CA ASP A 4 -10.64 16.92 8.76
C ASP A 4 -9.56 16.82 7.67
N PHE A 5 -10.00 16.59 6.43
CA PHE A 5 -9.12 16.55 5.27
C PHE A 5 -9.39 17.67 4.27
N LYS A 6 -10.29 18.60 4.61
CA LYS A 6 -10.59 19.72 3.73
C LYS A 6 -9.32 20.53 3.46
N ASP A 7 -9.08 20.79 2.18
CA ASP A 7 -7.93 21.53 1.66
C ASP A 7 -6.55 20.92 1.95
N LYS A 8 -6.46 19.76 2.63
CA LYS A 8 -5.21 19.03 2.83
C LYS A 8 -4.69 18.49 1.51
N VAL A 9 -3.39 18.57 1.31
CA VAL A 9 -2.71 18.00 0.14
C VAL A 9 -2.32 16.57 0.46
N VAL A 10 -2.94 15.62 -0.23
CA VAL A 10 -2.72 14.17 -0.08
C VAL A 10 -1.99 13.66 -1.31
N VAL A 11 -0.78 13.13 -1.10
CA VAL A 11 0.03 12.51 -2.16
C VAL A 11 -0.04 11.00 -2.00
N ILE A 12 -0.39 10.28 -3.06
CA ILE A 12 -0.56 8.83 -3.03
C ILE A 12 0.27 8.20 -4.15
N THR A 13 1.23 7.32 -3.81
CA THR A 13 1.98 6.54 -4.79
C THR A 13 1.29 5.22 -5.10
N GLY A 14 1.49 4.68 -6.32
CA GLY A 14 0.76 3.49 -6.78
C GLY A 14 -0.74 3.75 -6.97
N ALA A 15 -1.11 5.01 -7.21
CA ALA A 15 -2.50 5.47 -7.21
C ALA A 15 -3.32 5.05 -8.45
N GLY A 16 -2.68 4.44 -9.45
CA GLY A 16 -3.36 3.74 -10.54
C GLY A 16 -3.90 2.36 -10.15
N GLY A 17 -3.46 1.81 -8.99
CA GLY A 17 -3.96 0.55 -8.45
C GLY A 17 -5.29 0.71 -7.71
N VAL A 18 -6.05 -0.39 -7.60
CA VAL A 18 -7.41 -0.39 -7.02
C VAL A 18 -7.43 0.16 -5.59
N ILE A 19 -6.54 -0.32 -4.72
CA ILE A 19 -6.51 0.10 -3.30
C ILE A 19 -6.25 1.60 -3.18
N CYS A 20 -5.16 2.07 -3.79
CA CYS A 20 -4.74 3.47 -3.70
C CYS A 20 -5.67 4.41 -4.47
N GLY A 21 -6.26 3.95 -5.59
CA GLY A 21 -7.27 4.68 -6.33
C GLY A 21 -8.57 4.88 -5.51
N ASP A 22 -9.02 3.85 -4.79
CA ASP A 22 -10.19 3.95 -3.90
C ASP A 22 -9.89 4.85 -2.69
N LEU A 23 -8.71 4.77 -2.10
CA LEU A 23 -8.27 5.73 -1.07
C LEU A 23 -8.25 7.16 -1.60
N ALA A 24 -7.73 7.38 -2.82
CA ALA A 24 -7.73 8.70 -3.46
C ALA A 24 -9.15 9.26 -3.61
N LYS A 25 -10.11 8.45 -4.07
CA LYS A 25 -11.52 8.83 -4.15
C LYS A 25 -12.11 9.17 -2.78
N ALA A 26 -11.76 8.39 -1.77
CA ALA A 26 -12.23 8.62 -0.41
C ALA A 26 -11.73 9.96 0.15
N PHE A 27 -10.44 10.29 -0.01
CA PHE A 27 -9.90 11.59 0.38
C PHE A 27 -10.51 12.74 -0.42
N GLY A 28 -10.70 12.57 -1.74
CA GLY A 28 -11.35 13.57 -2.58
C GLY A 28 -12.78 13.91 -2.11
N LYS A 29 -13.55 12.89 -1.67
CA LYS A 29 -14.88 13.08 -1.08
C LYS A 29 -14.87 13.87 0.23
N GLN A 30 -13.75 13.86 0.96
CA GLN A 30 -13.57 14.64 2.18
C GLN A 30 -13.01 16.05 1.92
N GLY A 31 -12.91 16.46 0.65
CA GLY A 31 -12.45 17.80 0.27
C GLY A 31 -10.93 17.97 0.22
N ALA A 32 -10.17 16.90 0.26
CA ALA A 32 -8.73 16.94 0.06
C ALA A 32 -8.36 17.25 -1.40
N LYS A 33 -7.17 17.84 -1.58
CA LYS A 33 -6.50 17.97 -2.89
C LYS A 33 -5.63 16.75 -3.07
N VAL A 34 -5.92 15.90 -4.06
CA VAL A 34 -5.30 14.60 -4.20
C VAL A 34 -4.35 14.55 -5.39
N ALA A 35 -3.06 14.33 -5.12
CA ALA A 35 -2.05 14.05 -6.13
C ALA A 35 -1.88 12.52 -6.27
N LEU A 36 -2.27 11.99 -7.43
CA LEU A 36 -2.21 10.56 -7.74
C LEU A 36 -0.95 10.25 -8.54
N LEU A 37 0.03 9.63 -7.91
CA LEU A 37 1.32 9.29 -8.51
C LEU A 37 1.35 7.82 -8.93
N ASP A 38 1.60 7.56 -10.21
CA ASP A 38 1.75 6.19 -10.73
C ASP A 38 2.71 6.14 -11.93
N LEU A 39 3.35 5.01 -12.17
CA LEU A 39 4.14 4.78 -13.37
C LEU A 39 3.23 4.80 -14.61
N ASN A 40 1.98 4.31 -14.45
CA ASN A 40 0.92 4.36 -15.45
C ASN A 40 0.07 5.63 -15.24
N LEU A 41 0.45 6.71 -15.96
CA LEU A 41 -0.26 7.99 -15.89
C LEU A 41 -1.75 7.87 -16.23
N GLU A 42 -2.11 7.03 -17.21
CA GLU A 42 -3.50 6.88 -17.67
C GLU A 42 -4.39 6.34 -16.55
N ALA A 43 -3.89 5.33 -15.82
CA ALA A 43 -4.61 4.75 -14.68
C ALA A 43 -4.79 5.79 -13.54
N ALA A 44 -3.73 6.53 -13.19
CA ALA A 44 -3.83 7.62 -12.21
C ALA A 44 -4.79 8.72 -12.65
N GLN A 45 -4.76 9.09 -13.93
CA GLN A 45 -5.63 10.13 -14.50
C GLN A 45 -7.10 9.69 -14.55
N ALA A 46 -7.39 8.41 -14.75
CA ALA A 46 -8.75 7.87 -14.68
C ALA A 46 -9.37 8.10 -13.30
N PHE A 47 -8.68 7.72 -12.23
CA PHE A 47 -9.15 7.99 -10.85
C PHE A 47 -9.24 9.49 -10.54
N ALA A 48 -8.29 10.30 -11.00
CA ALA A 48 -8.35 11.75 -10.83
C ALA A 48 -9.58 12.34 -11.53
N SER A 49 -9.95 11.82 -12.69
CA SER A 49 -11.14 12.25 -13.44
C SER A 49 -12.43 11.88 -12.70
N GLU A 50 -12.50 10.69 -12.09
CA GLU A 50 -13.65 10.29 -11.25
C GLU A 50 -13.80 11.23 -10.04
N ILE A 51 -12.70 11.60 -9.37
CA ILE A 51 -12.71 12.53 -8.24
C ILE A 51 -13.21 13.91 -8.68
N LYS A 52 -12.73 14.42 -9.81
CA LYS A 52 -13.18 15.71 -10.37
C LYS A 52 -14.66 15.70 -10.76
N ALA A 53 -15.12 14.61 -11.39
CA ALA A 53 -16.52 14.43 -11.75
C ALA A 53 -17.45 14.44 -10.52
N ALA A 54 -16.93 14.00 -9.36
CA ALA A 54 -17.63 14.05 -8.07
C ALA A 54 -17.49 15.41 -7.35
N GLY A 55 -16.88 16.43 -7.98
CA GLY A 55 -16.70 17.77 -7.42
C GLY A 55 -15.44 17.95 -6.56
N GLY A 56 -14.54 16.97 -6.52
CA GLY A 56 -13.28 17.03 -5.79
C GLY A 56 -12.12 17.62 -6.60
N HIS A 57 -10.97 17.77 -5.94
CA HIS A 57 -9.73 18.30 -6.53
C HIS A 57 -8.68 17.19 -6.62
N ALA A 58 -8.31 16.77 -7.84
CA ALA A 58 -7.33 15.73 -8.06
C ALA A 58 -6.58 15.88 -9.37
N LYS A 59 -5.33 15.38 -9.42
CA LYS A 59 -4.54 15.30 -10.66
C LYS A 59 -3.66 14.06 -10.63
N GLY A 60 -3.57 13.35 -11.76
CA GLY A 60 -2.64 12.26 -11.98
C GLY A 60 -1.28 12.78 -12.43
N TYR A 61 -0.22 12.18 -11.92
CA TYR A 61 1.17 12.45 -12.28
C TYR A 61 1.86 11.14 -12.65
N ARG A 62 2.63 11.15 -13.73
CA ARG A 62 3.52 10.03 -14.00
C ARG A 62 4.67 10.10 -13.01
N ALA A 63 4.88 9.03 -12.23
CA ALA A 63 5.95 8.98 -11.25
C ALA A 63 6.59 7.58 -11.21
N ASN A 64 7.91 7.51 -11.33
CA ASN A 64 8.68 6.32 -11.03
C ASN A 64 9.21 6.43 -9.59
N VAL A 65 8.67 5.64 -8.68
CA VAL A 65 9.06 5.66 -7.26
C VAL A 65 10.49 5.16 -7.00
N LEU A 66 11.15 4.60 -8.02
CA LEU A 66 12.55 4.15 -7.95
C LEU A 66 13.53 5.18 -8.55
N ASP A 67 13.04 6.31 -9.04
CA ASP A 67 13.83 7.38 -9.63
C ASP A 67 13.67 8.65 -8.78
N LYS A 68 14.67 8.95 -7.96
CA LYS A 68 14.62 10.06 -7.02
C LYS A 68 14.59 11.42 -7.70
N ASP A 69 15.32 11.58 -8.80
CA ASP A 69 15.37 12.84 -9.53
C ASP A 69 14.01 13.11 -10.19
N HIS A 70 13.43 12.09 -10.82
CA HIS A 70 12.06 12.19 -11.35
C HIS A 70 11.03 12.49 -10.24
N LEU A 71 11.17 11.88 -9.05
CA LEU A 71 10.29 12.21 -7.92
C LEU A 71 10.43 13.66 -7.45
N GLN A 72 11.62 14.27 -7.53
CA GLN A 72 11.83 15.69 -7.23
C GLN A 72 11.12 16.59 -8.24
N ASP A 73 11.17 16.25 -9.51
CA ASP A 73 10.42 17.00 -10.55
C ASP A 73 8.91 16.91 -10.31
N VAL A 74 8.40 15.71 -10.04
CA VAL A 74 6.97 15.50 -9.71
C VAL A 74 6.57 16.26 -8.44
N HIS A 75 7.43 16.29 -7.42
CA HIS A 75 7.19 17.04 -6.20
C HIS A 75 7.04 18.55 -6.48
N GLN A 76 7.88 19.12 -7.34
CA GLN A 76 7.76 20.53 -7.75
C GLN A 76 6.43 20.80 -8.48
N GLU A 77 6.00 19.86 -9.35
CA GLU A 77 4.71 19.97 -10.04
C GLU A 77 3.54 19.91 -9.04
N VAL A 78 3.57 18.96 -8.09
CA VAL A 78 2.53 18.85 -7.05
C VAL A 78 2.47 20.12 -6.21
N ASN A 79 3.62 20.65 -5.81
CA ASN A 79 3.69 21.89 -5.02
C ASN A 79 3.13 23.09 -5.78
N LYS A 80 3.35 23.17 -7.09
CA LYS A 80 2.78 24.22 -7.94
C LYS A 80 1.26 24.09 -8.07
N ASP A 81 0.74 22.87 -8.18
CA ASP A 81 -0.69 22.64 -8.43
C ASP A 81 -1.53 22.69 -7.16
N PHE A 82 -1.02 22.16 -6.05
CA PHE A 82 -1.79 21.95 -4.81
C PHE A 82 -1.16 22.54 -3.55
N GLY A 83 0.13 22.82 -3.59
CA GLY A 83 0.93 23.20 -2.42
C GLY A 83 1.65 22.03 -1.76
N PRO A 84 2.34 22.29 -0.64
CA PRO A 84 3.17 21.30 0.06
C PRO A 84 2.34 20.18 0.71
N CYS A 85 2.86 18.96 0.65
CA CYS A 85 2.22 17.74 1.13
C CYS A 85 1.87 17.78 2.62
N ASP A 86 0.64 17.43 2.98
CA ASP A 86 0.19 17.22 4.36
C ASP A 86 0.13 15.73 4.72
N ILE A 87 -0.28 14.88 3.77
CA ILE A 87 -0.43 13.44 3.99
C ILE A 87 0.22 12.71 2.82
N LEU A 88 1.19 11.85 3.12
CA LEU A 88 1.83 10.96 2.14
C LEU A 88 1.36 9.53 2.35
N ILE A 89 0.83 8.91 1.29
CA ILE A 89 0.48 7.48 1.30
C ILE A 89 1.41 6.74 0.33
N ASN A 90 2.27 5.90 0.88
CA ASN A 90 3.18 5.06 0.11
C ASN A 90 2.50 3.72 -0.20
N GLY A 91 1.90 3.63 -1.39
CA GLY A 91 1.15 2.45 -1.82
C GLY A 91 1.74 1.74 -3.04
N ALA A 92 2.78 2.28 -3.67
CA ALA A 92 3.49 1.58 -4.72
C ALA A 92 4.12 0.30 -4.18
N GLY A 93 3.88 -0.83 -4.84
CA GLY A 93 4.39 -2.12 -4.41
C GLY A 93 3.80 -3.27 -5.21
N GLY A 94 4.37 -4.45 -5.06
CA GLY A 94 3.92 -5.63 -5.76
C GLY A 94 4.89 -6.80 -5.60
N ASN A 95 4.46 -7.96 -6.13
CA ASN A 95 5.27 -9.17 -6.21
C ASN A 95 5.81 -9.37 -7.63
N ASN A 96 6.70 -10.37 -7.81
CA ASN A 96 7.24 -10.75 -9.11
C ASN A 96 7.16 -12.28 -9.27
N PRO A 97 6.66 -12.79 -10.42
CA PRO A 97 6.62 -14.24 -10.68
C PRO A 97 8.00 -14.92 -10.60
N LYS A 98 9.08 -14.20 -10.91
CA LYS A 98 10.46 -14.74 -10.82
C LYS A 98 10.90 -14.95 -9.35
N ALA A 99 10.28 -14.27 -8.39
CA ALA A 99 10.52 -14.41 -6.96
C ALA A 99 9.43 -15.24 -6.25
N THR A 100 8.72 -16.10 -6.99
CA THR A 100 7.58 -16.89 -6.50
C THR A 100 7.81 -18.37 -6.81
N THR A 101 7.67 -19.27 -5.84
CA THR A 101 7.73 -20.71 -6.05
C THR A 101 6.39 -21.28 -6.51
N ASP A 102 6.41 -22.43 -7.21
CA ASP A 102 5.17 -23.13 -7.59
C ASP A 102 4.60 -23.98 -6.45
N ASN A 103 5.47 -24.47 -5.57
CA ASN A 103 5.13 -25.32 -4.43
C ASN A 103 5.04 -24.54 -3.10
N GLU A 104 4.23 -25.04 -2.18
CA GLU A 104 4.12 -24.49 -0.82
C GLU A 104 5.17 -25.09 0.12
N PHE A 105 5.43 -26.38 -0.03
CA PHE A 105 6.43 -27.17 0.72
C PHE A 105 7.43 -27.75 -0.23
N HIS A 106 8.69 -27.86 0.19
CA HIS A 106 9.68 -28.61 -0.56
C HIS A 106 9.47 -30.12 -0.31
N GLU A 107 9.36 -30.88 -1.41
CA GLU A 107 9.24 -32.34 -1.40
C GLU A 107 10.32 -32.92 -2.34
N ASN A 108 10.81 -34.12 -2.04
CA ASN A 108 11.93 -34.70 -2.80
C ASN A 108 11.54 -35.22 -4.20
N ASP A 109 10.24 -35.44 -4.43
CA ASP A 109 9.65 -36.04 -5.64
C ASP A 109 8.80 -35.06 -6.46
N LEU A 110 9.12 -33.75 -6.36
CA LEU A 110 8.47 -32.74 -7.20
C LEU A 110 8.78 -32.96 -8.69
N PRO A 111 7.82 -32.68 -9.61
CA PRO A 111 8.08 -32.66 -11.03
C PRO A 111 9.27 -31.74 -11.38
N GLU A 112 10.07 -32.14 -12.38
CA GLU A 112 11.31 -31.44 -12.77
C GLU A 112 11.06 -29.98 -13.19
N GLU A 113 9.90 -29.69 -13.78
CA GLU A 113 9.49 -28.35 -14.20
C GLU A 113 9.01 -27.45 -13.05
N THR A 114 8.88 -27.97 -11.83
CA THR A 114 8.41 -27.21 -10.68
C THR A 114 9.45 -26.18 -10.24
N LYS A 115 9.10 -24.90 -10.29
CA LYS A 115 9.96 -23.83 -9.78
C LYS A 115 9.95 -23.85 -8.25
N THR A 116 11.06 -24.29 -7.66
CA THR A 116 11.27 -24.44 -6.23
C THR A 116 11.95 -23.20 -5.62
N PHE A 117 12.29 -23.27 -4.36
CA PHE A 117 13.09 -22.25 -3.68
C PHE A 117 14.47 -22.03 -4.35
N PHE A 118 15.07 -23.11 -4.87
CA PHE A 118 16.40 -23.07 -5.49
C PHE A 118 16.41 -22.39 -6.87
N ASP A 119 15.23 -22.21 -7.47
CA ASP A 119 15.05 -21.63 -8.81
C ASP A 119 14.60 -20.16 -8.75
N LEU A 120 14.51 -19.56 -7.55
CA LEU A 120 14.16 -18.16 -7.41
C LEU A 120 15.24 -17.26 -8.03
N ASP A 121 14.83 -16.39 -8.96
CA ASP A 121 15.71 -15.48 -9.67
C ASP A 121 16.12 -14.30 -8.77
N PRO A 122 17.44 -14.09 -8.52
CA PRO A 122 17.92 -12.95 -7.76
C PRO A 122 17.42 -11.59 -8.28
N ALA A 123 17.32 -11.42 -9.61
CA ALA A 123 16.80 -10.18 -10.21
C ALA A 123 15.32 -9.98 -9.90
N GLY A 124 14.53 -11.07 -9.81
CA GLY A 124 13.14 -11.01 -9.36
C GLY A 124 13.02 -10.62 -7.90
N ILE A 125 13.90 -11.13 -7.05
CA ILE A 125 13.97 -10.78 -5.62
C ILE A 125 14.35 -9.30 -5.46
N GLU A 126 15.39 -8.84 -6.16
CA GLU A 126 15.84 -7.45 -6.16
C GLU A 126 14.72 -6.50 -6.60
N PHE A 127 14.01 -6.84 -7.68
CA PHE A 127 12.86 -6.05 -8.14
C PHE A 127 11.80 -5.90 -7.05
N VAL A 128 11.46 -6.99 -6.34
CA VAL A 128 10.45 -6.95 -5.28
C VAL A 128 10.89 -6.07 -4.12
N PHE A 129 12.15 -6.20 -3.68
CA PHE A 129 12.68 -5.36 -2.59
C PHE A 129 12.78 -3.89 -3.01
N ASN A 130 13.29 -3.61 -4.21
CA ASN A 130 13.38 -2.24 -4.71
C ASN A 130 12.00 -1.61 -4.81
N LEU A 131 11.04 -2.27 -5.47
CA LEU A 131 9.71 -1.70 -5.66
C LEU A 131 8.99 -1.45 -4.32
N ASN A 132 9.07 -2.37 -3.36
CA ASN A 132 8.36 -2.22 -2.09
C ASN A 132 9.13 -1.32 -1.10
N TYR A 133 10.42 -1.57 -0.86
CA TYR A 133 11.18 -0.85 0.16
C TYR A 133 11.67 0.51 -0.33
N LEU A 134 12.44 0.55 -1.44
CA LEU A 134 12.90 1.83 -1.99
C LEU A 134 11.72 2.65 -2.52
N GLY A 135 10.70 2.00 -3.12
CA GLY A 135 9.47 2.66 -3.56
C GLY A 135 8.63 3.26 -2.43
N THR A 136 8.92 2.95 -1.16
CA THR A 136 8.41 3.62 0.03
C THR A 136 9.39 4.68 0.54
N LEU A 137 10.67 4.36 0.59
CA LEU A 137 11.73 5.21 1.14
C LEU A 137 11.93 6.49 0.31
N LEU A 138 12.08 6.36 -1.01
CA LEU A 138 12.42 7.50 -1.88
C LEU A 138 11.29 8.56 -1.95
N PRO A 139 10.01 8.22 -2.12
CA PRO A 139 8.94 9.20 -2.02
C PRO A 139 8.89 9.86 -0.63
N THR A 140 9.14 9.10 0.44
CA THR A 140 9.23 9.66 1.79
C THR A 140 10.37 10.68 1.88
N GLN A 141 11.58 10.39 1.36
CA GLN A 141 12.69 11.33 1.35
C GLN A 141 12.39 12.63 0.59
N VAL A 142 11.58 12.57 -0.45
CA VAL A 142 11.25 13.73 -1.29
C VAL A 142 10.14 14.55 -0.66
N PHE A 143 9.01 13.96 -0.34
CA PHE A 143 7.83 14.69 0.13
C PHE A 143 7.91 15.09 1.61
N ALA A 144 8.63 14.33 2.46
CA ALA A 144 8.78 14.69 3.87
C ALA A 144 9.57 16.01 4.08
N GLN A 145 10.31 16.49 3.08
CA GLN A 145 10.99 17.79 3.16
C GLN A 145 10.02 18.95 3.41
N ASP A 146 8.85 18.93 2.79
CA ASP A 146 7.81 19.92 3.07
C ASP A 146 7.07 19.63 4.39
N MET A 147 6.85 18.33 4.66
CA MET A 147 6.04 17.90 5.79
C MET A 147 6.65 18.27 7.14
N VAL A 148 7.99 18.37 7.26
CA VAL A 148 8.68 18.78 8.51
C VAL A 148 8.32 20.21 8.94
N THR A 149 7.81 21.03 8.04
CA THR A 149 7.41 22.43 8.32
C THR A 149 5.93 22.57 8.60
N LYS A 150 5.14 21.50 8.44
CA LYS A 150 3.70 21.53 8.69
C LYS A 150 3.40 21.47 10.18
N GLU A 151 2.26 22.01 10.58
CA GLU A 151 1.76 21.89 11.96
C GLU A 151 1.39 20.44 12.29
N HIS A 152 0.77 19.75 11.34
CA HIS A 152 0.39 18.34 11.45
C HIS A 152 0.56 17.66 10.10
N ALA A 153 1.36 16.60 10.07
CA ALA A 153 1.56 15.79 8.88
C ALA A 153 1.52 14.29 9.20
N ALA A 154 1.14 13.48 8.22
CA ALA A 154 1.06 12.03 8.38
C ALA A 154 1.65 11.28 7.18
N ILE A 155 2.46 10.26 7.47
CA ILE A 155 2.92 9.27 6.48
C ILE A 155 2.20 7.96 6.79
N ILE A 156 1.54 7.40 5.78
CA ILE A 156 0.87 6.10 5.87
C ILE A 156 1.50 5.15 4.84
N ASN A 157 2.16 4.11 5.33
CA ASN A 157 2.74 3.09 4.48
C ASN A 157 1.78 1.92 4.28
N ILE A 158 1.71 1.38 3.07
CA ILE A 158 0.94 0.17 2.80
C ILE A 158 1.87 -1.04 2.97
N SER A 159 1.86 -1.64 4.16
CA SER A 159 2.49 -2.91 4.46
C SER A 159 1.63 -4.08 3.95
N SER A 160 1.57 -5.17 4.65
CA SER A 160 0.73 -6.34 4.38
C SER A 160 0.68 -7.21 5.65
N MET A 161 -0.37 -8.01 5.80
CA MET A 161 -0.38 -9.06 6.82
C MET A 161 0.79 -10.06 6.64
N ASN A 162 1.37 -10.15 5.43
CA ASN A 162 2.58 -10.94 5.15
C ASN A 162 3.81 -10.47 5.94
N ALA A 163 3.80 -9.25 6.46
CA ALA A 163 4.87 -8.74 7.32
C ALA A 163 4.87 -9.43 8.69
N PHE A 164 3.73 -9.95 9.13
CA PHE A 164 3.57 -10.66 10.39
C PHE A 164 3.56 -12.18 10.20
N THR A 165 2.77 -12.64 9.24
CA THR A 165 2.59 -14.07 8.92
C THR A 165 3.00 -14.29 7.47
N PRO A 166 4.26 -14.71 7.21
CA PRO A 166 4.74 -14.87 5.84
C PRO A 166 3.94 -15.95 5.12
N LEU A 167 3.44 -15.61 3.93
CA LEU A 167 2.74 -16.55 3.09
C LEU A 167 3.71 -17.49 2.39
N THR A 168 3.26 -18.71 2.13
CA THR A 168 3.96 -19.66 1.27
C THR A 168 4.18 -19.07 -0.13
N LYS A 169 5.17 -19.57 -0.87
CA LYS A 169 5.51 -19.24 -2.26
C LYS A 169 6.15 -17.88 -2.52
N ILE A 170 6.01 -16.87 -1.65
CA ILE A 170 6.40 -15.48 -1.92
C ILE A 170 7.35 -14.91 -0.86
N PRO A 171 8.54 -15.52 -0.66
CA PRO A 171 9.45 -15.12 0.42
C PRO A 171 9.96 -13.68 0.26
N ALA A 172 10.26 -13.25 -0.96
CA ALA A 172 10.75 -11.90 -1.22
C ALA A 172 9.71 -10.83 -0.88
N TYR A 173 8.45 -11.05 -1.25
CA TYR A 173 7.36 -10.11 -0.95
C TYR A 173 7.11 -10.01 0.56
N SER A 174 7.06 -11.14 1.26
CA SER A 174 6.89 -11.17 2.72
C SER A 174 8.02 -10.43 3.43
N GLY A 175 9.28 -10.69 3.03
CA GLY A 175 10.46 -10.00 3.55
C GLY A 175 10.43 -8.50 3.28
N ALA A 176 10.07 -8.09 2.05
CA ALA A 176 9.98 -6.66 1.70
C ALA A 176 8.88 -5.93 2.49
N LYS A 177 7.73 -6.58 2.72
CA LYS A 177 6.64 -6.00 3.54
C LYS A 177 7.01 -5.93 5.03
N ALA A 178 7.77 -6.90 5.56
CA ALA A 178 8.35 -6.81 6.89
C ALA A 178 9.35 -5.64 7.00
N ALA A 179 10.16 -5.42 5.96
CA ALA A 179 11.07 -4.27 5.90
C ALA A 179 10.32 -2.93 5.90
N ILE A 180 9.17 -2.80 5.22
CA ILE A 180 8.30 -1.59 5.29
C ILE A 180 7.79 -1.39 6.73
N SER A 181 7.36 -2.45 7.41
CA SER A 181 6.89 -2.37 8.80
C SER A 181 7.99 -1.86 9.74
N ASN A 182 9.21 -2.36 9.57
CA ASN A 182 10.38 -1.89 10.31
C ASN A 182 10.74 -0.43 9.97
N LEU A 183 10.75 -0.06 8.68
CA LEU A 183 10.98 1.31 8.23
C LEU A 183 9.94 2.28 8.83
N THR A 184 8.67 1.87 8.94
CA THR A 184 7.61 2.68 9.54
C THR A 184 7.93 3.03 10.98
N ALA A 185 8.36 2.05 11.78
CA ALA A 185 8.76 2.26 13.17
C ALA A 185 10.02 3.15 13.26
N TRP A 186 11.00 2.95 12.37
CA TRP A 186 12.20 3.79 12.31
C TRP A 186 11.86 5.24 11.97
N LEU A 187 10.99 5.47 10.96
CA LEU A 187 10.57 6.83 10.56
C LEU A 187 9.81 7.55 11.67
N ALA A 188 8.94 6.85 12.40
CA ALA A 188 8.23 7.41 13.55
C ALA A 188 9.22 7.94 14.61
N VAL A 189 10.24 7.16 14.94
CA VAL A 189 11.29 7.60 15.88
C VAL A 189 12.12 8.75 15.29
N HIS A 190 12.50 8.64 14.02
CA HIS A 190 13.33 9.65 13.34
C HIS A 190 12.63 11.02 13.28
N PHE A 191 11.34 11.04 12.99
CA PHE A 191 10.54 12.27 12.89
C PHE A 191 9.89 12.71 14.21
N ALA A 192 10.11 12.01 15.32
CA ALA A 192 9.46 12.28 16.62
C ALA A 192 9.66 13.71 17.17
N LYS A 193 10.66 14.45 16.68
CA LYS A 193 10.91 15.86 17.04
C LYS A 193 10.32 16.86 16.03
N THR A 194 9.59 16.35 15.05
CA THR A 194 8.81 17.13 14.09
C THR A 194 7.33 16.88 14.33
N ASN A 195 6.48 17.41 13.47
CA ASN A 195 5.04 17.20 13.54
C ASN A 195 4.56 16.08 12.58
N ILE A 196 5.47 15.22 12.11
CA ILE A 196 5.15 14.09 11.23
C ILE A 196 4.94 12.85 12.10
N ARG A 197 3.78 12.20 11.94
CA ARG A 197 3.55 10.84 12.41
C ARG A 197 3.69 9.86 11.25
N CYS A 198 4.32 8.72 11.49
CA CYS A 198 4.52 7.68 10.49
C CYS A 198 3.91 6.37 10.98
N ASN A 199 2.88 5.91 10.29
CA ASN A 199 2.18 4.66 10.59
C ASN A 199 2.00 3.83 9.32
N ALA A 200 1.54 2.59 9.48
CA ALA A 200 1.21 1.73 8.35
C ALA A 200 -0.13 1.01 8.57
N ILE A 201 -0.76 0.62 7.47
CA ILE A 201 -1.78 -0.42 7.49
C ILE A 201 -1.20 -1.72 6.92
N ALA A 202 -1.71 -2.85 7.38
CA ALA A 202 -1.36 -4.17 6.89
C ALA A 202 -2.64 -4.87 6.36
N PRO A 203 -2.98 -4.67 5.07
CA PRO A 203 -4.14 -5.32 4.47
C PRO A 203 -4.01 -6.84 4.45
N GLY A 204 -5.12 -7.53 4.69
CA GLY A 204 -5.29 -8.94 4.43
C GLY A 204 -5.63 -9.22 2.97
N PHE A 205 -6.36 -10.30 2.73
CA PHE A 205 -6.81 -10.65 1.40
C PHE A 205 -8.07 -9.88 1.01
N LEU A 206 -7.93 -9.08 -0.05
CA LEU A 206 -9.00 -8.27 -0.62
C LEU A 206 -9.40 -8.82 -1.99
N VAL A 207 -10.69 -8.77 -2.32
CA VAL A 207 -11.15 -8.99 -3.70
C VAL A 207 -11.01 -7.69 -4.46
N THR A 208 -10.37 -7.77 -5.62
CA THR A 208 -10.26 -6.69 -6.59
C THR A 208 -10.54 -7.25 -7.98
N LYS A 209 -10.91 -6.40 -8.94
CA LYS A 209 -11.07 -6.81 -10.33
C LYS A 209 -9.83 -7.49 -10.93
N GLN A 210 -8.65 -7.21 -10.38
CA GLN A 210 -7.38 -7.77 -10.85
C GLN A 210 -7.14 -9.21 -10.39
N ASN A 211 -7.70 -9.61 -9.24
CA ASN A 211 -7.46 -10.93 -8.64
C ASN A 211 -8.71 -11.81 -8.54
N GLU A 212 -9.87 -11.33 -8.97
CA GLU A 212 -11.12 -12.06 -8.89
C GLU A 212 -11.05 -13.45 -9.54
N ASN A 213 -10.46 -13.53 -10.76
CA ASN A 213 -10.25 -14.79 -11.48
C ASN A 213 -9.23 -15.75 -10.79
N LEU A 214 -8.41 -15.26 -9.87
CA LEU A 214 -7.53 -16.12 -9.07
C LEU A 214 -8.23 -16.69 -7.83
N LEU A 215 -9.31 -16.04 -7.41
CA LEU A 215 -10.05 -16.36 -6.20
C LEU A 215 -11.35 -17.11 -6.48
N PHE A 216 -11.96 -16.89 -7.64
CA PHE A 216 -13.23 -17.51 -8.04
C PHE A 216 -13.11 -18.13 -9.43
N ASP A 217 -13.78 -19.26 -9.62
CA ASP A 217 -13.92 -19.93 -10.92
C ASP A 217 -15.05 -19.29 -11.78
N GLU A 218 -15.28 -19.83 -12.98
CA GLU A 218 -16.31 -19.35 -13.90
C GLU A 218 -17.74 -19.45 -13.34
N GLN A 219 -17.96 -20.32 -12.36
CA GLN A 219 -19.23 -20.48 -11.63
C GLN A 219 -19.28 -19.65 -10.34
N HIS A 220 -18.35 -18.69 -10.16
CA HIS A 220 -18.20 -17.88 -8.94
C HIS A 220 -18.01 -18.71 -7.66
N GLN A 221 -17.49 -19.94 -7.77
CA GLN A 221 -17.13 -20.72 -6.61
C GLN A 221 -15.67 -20.45 -6.20
N PRO A 222 -15.35 -20.43 -4.90
CA PRO A 222 -13.99 -20.21 -4.44
C PRO A 222 -13.03 -21.29 -4.97
N THR A 223 -11.94 -20.87 -5.58
CA THR A 223 -10.84 -21.74 -6.01
C THR A 223 -10.22 -22.47 -4.80
N PRO A 224 -9.44 -23.56 -4.97
CA PRO A 224 -8.72 -24.20 -3.88
C PRO A 224 -7.86 -23.22 -3.06
N ARG A 225 -7.22 -22.25 -3.73
CA ARG A 225 -6.49 -21.18 -3.07
C ARG A 225 -7.40 -20.30 -2.23
N ALA A 226 -8.52 -19.86 -2.78
CA ALA A 226 -9.50 -19.05 -2.05
C ALA A 226 -10.05 -19.78 -0.81
N LYS A 227 -10.36 -21.08 -0.93
CA LYS A 227 -10.81 -21.90 0.21
C LYS A 227 -9.79 -21.94 1.34
N LYS A 228 -8.48 -22.10 1.00
CA LYS A 228 -7.40 -22.04 2.01
C LYS A 228 -7.34 -20.68 2.70
N ILE A 229 -7.42 -19.58 1.93
CA ILE A 229 -7.42 -18.22 2.48
C ILE A 229 -8.61 -18.02 3.41
N LEU A 230 -9.82 -18.38 2.97
CA LEU A 230 -11.05 -18.23 3.76
C LEU A 230 -11.02 -19.09 5.02
N GLY A 231 -10.48 -20.30 4.94
CA GLY A 231 -10.31 -21.20 6.10
C GLY A 231 -9.36 -20.65 7.17
N ASN A 232 -8.43 -19.74 6.76
CA ASN A 232 -7.50 -19.06 7.68
C ASN A 232 -7.92 -17.62 8.01
N THR A 233 -9.07 -17.18 7.50
CA THR A 233 -9.62 -15.84 7.81
C THR A 233 -10.83 -16.00 8.71
N PRO A 234 -10.76 -15.69 10.03
CA PRO A 234 -11.87 -15.90 10.98
C PRO A 234 -13.20 -15.23 10.59
N MET A 235 -13.16 -14.07 9.91
CA MET A 235 -14.37 -13.43 9.38
C MET A 235 -15.00 -14.21 8.22
N GLY A 236 -14.38 -15.26 7.68
CA GLY A 236 -14.93 -16.14 6.65
C GLY A 236 -15.18 -15.49 5.29
N ARG A 237 -14.60 -14.33 5.02
CA ARG A 237 -14.75 -13.59 3.78
C ARG A 237 -13.49 -12.83 3.40
N PHE A 238 -13.40 -12.46 2.15
CA PHE A 238 -12.42 -11.47 1.69
C PHE A 238 -12.85 -10.06 2.11
N GLY A 239 -11.88 -9.18 2.31
CA GLY A 239 -12.13 -7.76 2.45
C GLY A 239 -12.36 -7.08 1.11
N LYS A 240 -12.85 -5.83 1.17
CA LYS A 240 -12.97 -4.92 0.04
C LYS A 240 -12.00 -3.76 0.21
N ALA A 241 -11.60 -3.11 -0.89
CA ALA A 241 -10.65 -2.00 -0.84
C ALA A 241 -11.15 -0.80 0.00
N ASP A 242 -12.45 -0.53 -0.04
CA ASP A 242 -13.09 0.56 0.74
C ASP A 242 -13.07 0.31 2.26
N GLU A 243 -12.95 -0.94 2.71
CA GLU A 243 -12.84 -1.28 4.14
C GLU A 243 -11.49 -0.83 4.75
N LEU A 244 -10.49 -0.51 3.93
CA LEU A 244 -9.22 0.06 4.39
C LEU A 244 -9.33 1.54 4.74
N THR A 245 -10.32 2.24 4.16
CA THR A 245 -10.46 3.71 4.26
C THR A 245 -10.55 4.18 5.71
N GLY A 246 -11.35 3.51 6.53
CA GLY A 246 -11.52 3.88 7.94
C GLY A 246 -10.22 3.85 8.74
N GLY A 247 -9.41 2.82 8.54
CA GLY A 247 -8.10 2.68 9.19
C GLY A 247 -7.10 3.73 8.71
N VAL A 248 -7.06 3.99 7.40
CA VAL A 248 -6.19 5.03 6.82
C VAL A 248 -6.60 6.42 7.32
N PHE A 249 -7.88 6.74 7.32
CA PHE A 249 -8.40 8.02 7.80
C PHE A 249 -8.09 8.21 9.30
N PHE A 250 -8.33 7.18 10.11
CA PHE A 250 -8.01 7.21 11.53
C PHE A 250 -6.52 7.53 11.78
N LEU A 251 -5.61 6.88 11.06
CA LEU A 251 -4.18 7.10 11.22
C LEU A 251 -3.72 8.45 10.61
N ALA A 252 -4.37 8.94 9.57
CA ALA A 252 -4.04 10.20 8.92
C ALA A 252 -4.54 11.43 9.70
N ASP A 253 -5.70 11.32 10.37
CA ASP A 253 -6.32 12.44 11.09
C ASP A 253 -5.61 12.67 12.43
N HIS A 254 -5.00 13.86 12.59
CA HIS A 254 -4.29 14.23 13.81
C HIS A 254 -5.24 14.25 15.02
N ASN A 255 -6.47 14.71 14.86
CA ASN A 255 -7.42 14.83 15.99
C ASN A 255 -7.79 13.47 16.60
N LEU A 256 -7.67 12.39 15.81
CA LEU A 256 -8.03 11.03 16.24
C LEU A 256 -6.83 10.20 16.67
N SER A 257 -5.64 10.50 16.17
CA SER A 257 -4.45 9.65 16.33
C SER A 257 -3.17 10.42 16.67
N SER A 258 -3.28 11.59 17.31
CA SER A 258 -2.12 12.45 17.61
C SER A 258 -1.03 11.78 18.44
N PHE A 259 -1.36 10.74 19.22
CA PHE A 259 -0.41 9.98 20.05
C PHE A 259 -0.16 8.57 19.53
N ILE A 260 -0.52 8.29 18.26
CA ILE A 260 -0.26 7.02 17.58
C ILE A 260 0.83 7.23 16.53
N ASP A 261 1.99 6.62 16.77
CA ASP A 261 3.16 6.73 15.91
C ASP A 261 3.92 5.41 15.88
N GLY A 262 4.38 4.98 14.70
CA GLY A 262 5.11 3.72 14.49
C GLY A 262 4.26 2.45 14.47
N VAL A 263 2.93 2.56 14.48
CA VAL A 263 2.05 1.38 14.45
C VAL A 263 1.92 0.80 13.04
N VAL A 264 1.79 -0.52 12.97
CA VAL A 264 1.34 -1.25 11.78
C VAL A 264 -0.02 -1.87 12.11
N LEU A 265 -1.09 -1.33 11.55
CA LEU A 265 -2.46 -1.71 11.83
C LEU A 265 -2.94 -2.83 10.88
N PRO A 266 -3.13 -4.08 11.34
CA PRO A 266 -3.74 -5.12 10.51
C PRO A 266 -5.20 -4.80 10.20
N ILE A 267 -5.57 -4.95 8.91
CA ILE A 267 -6.96 -4.86 8.44
C ILE A 267 -7.17 -6.09 7.56
N ASP A 268 -7.40 -7.25 8.18
CA ASP A 268 -7.22 -8.55 7.55
C ASP A 268 -8.29 -9.60 7.90
N GLY A 269 -9.37 -9.19 8.54
CA GLY A 269 -10.43 -10.11 8.95
C GLY A 269 -10.02 -11.13 10.02
N GLY A 270 -8.94 -10.84 10.74
CA GLY A 270 -8.39 -11.70 11.80
C GLY A 270 -7.37 -12.73 11.32
N PHE A 271 -6.96 -12.67 10.04
CA PHE A 271 -6.00 -13.63 9.46
C PHE A 271 -4.71 -13.71 10.28
N ASN A 272 -4.10 -12.57 10.61
CA ASN A 272 -2.85 -12.53 11.36
C ASN A 272 -2.98 -13.04 12.80
N ALA A 273 -4.16 -12.93 13.40
CA ALA A 273 -4.41 -13.33 14.79
C ALA A 273 -4.76 -14.82 14.93
N TYR A 274 -5.05 -15.52 13.82
CA TYR A 274 -5.58 -16.87 13.84
C TYR A 274 -4.47 -17.93 13.89
N ALA A 275 -4.43 -18.69 14.98
CA ALA A 275 -3.47 -19.78 15.16
C ALA A 275 -3.93 -21.14 14.58
N GLY A 276 -5.19 -21.25 14.13
CA GLY A 276 -5.72 -22.47 13.51
C GLY A 276 -6.18 -23.54 14.50
N VAL A 277 -6.28 -23.23 15.79
CA VAL A 277 -6.71 -24.12 16.87
C VAL A 277 -7.72 -23.44 17.77
#